data_8e3c8f26cf383d11f011a6de4db5d9e9
#
_entry.id   8e3c8f26cf383d11f011a6de4db5d9e9
#
_cell.length_a   1.000
_cell.length_b   1.000
_cell.length_c   1.000
_cell.angle_alpha   90.00
_cell.angle_beta   90.00
_cell.angle_gamma   90.00
#
_symmetry.space_group_name_H-M   'P 1'
#
loop_
_entity.id
_entity.type
_entity.pdbx_description
1 polymer ?
#
loop_
_entity_poly.entity_id
_entity_poly.type
_entity_poly.pdbx_seq_one_letter_code
_entity_poly.pdbx_strand_id
1 'polypeptide(L)'
;MRRKELSLFGTKPCAPNASALSSAAPMFSLQTPRKLFERARARFTSRTPALAPHFDLGRRGERLAAEHLRAHGFELVASNFKLNVGRNRRGAIVQNEIDLVAYDGRVLCFVEVKTRASDWYAAPEANVDLRKQRQVTRAARAYRRLLGLQSAPRRYDVVTVILPPPDAEGHAPAPRVELLRNFWTEEKFRKRRWEPK
;
A
#
# COMPACT_ATOMS: atom_id res chain seq x y z
N MET A 1 57.85 37.09 -48.65
CA MET A 1 59.07 36.31 -49.00
C MET A 1 59.16 35.06 -48.14
N ARG A 2 59.40 33.94 -48.84
CA ARG A 2 59.82 32.63 -48.33
C ARG A 2 58.78 31.73 -47.59
N ARG A 3 58.34 30.76 -48.41
CA ARG A 3 57.95 29.41 -48.10
C ARG A 3 58.96 28.68 -47.20
N LYS A 4 58.48 27.73 -46.41
CA LYS A 4 59.04 26.38 -46.33
C LYS A 4 57.99 25.39 -45.80
N GLU A 5 57.79 24.38 -46.66
CA GLU A 5 57.08 23.14 -46.39
C GLU A 5 57.91 22.16 -45.54
N LEU A 6 57.22 21.05 -45.26
CA LEU A 6 57.67 19.71 -44.79
C LEU A 6 57.49 19.54 -43.29
N SER A 7 56.87 18.46 -42.79
CA SER A 7 56.92 17.07 -43.23
C SER A 7 55.87 16.26 -42.45
N LEU A 8 55.26 15.33 -43.16
CA LEU A 8 54.53 14.18 -42.72
C LEU A 8 55.21 13.37 -41.60
N PHE A 9 54.51 13.08 -40.51
CA PHE A 9 54.68 11.81 -39.83
C PHE A 9 53.33 11.37 -39.25
N GLY A 10 52.84 10.26 -39.77
CA GLY A 10 51.63 9.58 -39.29
C GLY A 10 51.87 8.91 -37.94
N THR A 11 50.96 9.09 -37.05
CA THR A 11 50.83 8.24 -35.89
C THR A 11 49.44 7.58 -35.91
N LYS A 12 49.46 6.27 -35.90
CA LYS A 12 48.30 5.40 -35.82
C LYS A 12 47.43 5.73 -34.59
N PRO A 13 46.11 5.58 -34.70
CA PRO A 13 45.24 5.65 -33.51
C PRO A 13 45.46 4.41 -32.66
N CYS A 14 45.86 4.60 -31.41
CA CYS A 14 45.92 3.57 -30.41
C CYS A 14 44.48 3.28 -29.96
N ALA A 15 44.04 2.05 -30.15
CA ALA A 15 42.77 1.57 -29.66
C ALA A 15 42.76 1.52 -28.14
N PRO A 16 41.72 2.02 -27.48
CA PRO A 16 41.63 1.82 -26.04
C PRO A 16 41.19 0.37 -25.76
N ASN A 17 42.02 -0.25 -24.96
CA ASN A 17 41.88 -1.59 -24.43
C ASN A 17 40.55 -1.71 -23.65
N ALA A 18 39.63 -2.51 -24.19
CA ALA A 18 38.40 -2.93 -23.55
C ALA A 18 38.71 -4.08 -22.59
N SER A 19 39.17 -3.76 -21.39
CA SER A 19 39.20 -4.70 -20.28
C SER A 19 38.13 -4.33 -19.27
N ALA A 20 37.01 -5.00 -19.40
CA ALA A 20 36.25 -5.67 -18.37
C ALA A 20 36.20 -5.02 -16.99
N LEU A 21 35.10 -4.37 -16.71
CA LEU A 21 34.49 -4.45 -15.40
C LEU A 21 33.02 -4.80 -15.60
N SER A 22 32.77 -6.10 -15.80
CA SER A 22 31.46 -6.72 -15.62
C SER A 22 31.12 -6.65 -14.13
N SER A 23 30.60 -5.51 -13.70
CA SER A 23 29.85 -5.41 -12.46
C SER A 23 28.46 -5.93 -12.73
N ALA A 24 28.31 -7.25 -12.64
CA ALA A 24 27.02 -7.91 -12.57
C ALA A 24 26.34 -7.40 -11.29
N ALA A 25 25.49 -6.39 -11.42
CA ALA A 25 24.49 -6.09 -10.42
C ALA A 25 23.67 -7.38 -10.21
N PRO A 26 23.42 -7.78 -8.95
CA PRO A 26 22.58 -8.95 -8.71
C PRO A 26 21.22 -8.66 -9.35
N MET A 27 20.87 -9.43 -10.37
CA MET A 27 19.51 -9.52 -10.88
C MET A 27 18.66 -9.99 -9.70
N PHE A 28 18.07 -9.05 -8.98
CA PHE A 28 16.93 -9.34 -8.11
C PHE A 28 15.88 -9.98 -9.02
N SER A 29 15.81 -11.29 -8.97
CA SER A 29 14.71 -12.06 -9.52
C SER A 29 13.43 -11.43 -8.97
N LEU A 30 12.72 -10.71 -9.83
CA LEU A 30 11.38 -10.18 -9.58
C LEU A 30 10.44 -11.38 -9.45
N GLN A 31 10.48 -12.05 -8.31
CA GLN A 31 9.38 -12.92 -7.94
C GLN A 31 8.16 -12.01 -7.85
N THR A 32 7.25 -12.19 -8.80
CA THR A 32 6.02 -11.41 -8.85
C THR A 32 5.37 -11.45 -7.47
N PRO A 33 4.92 -10.31 -6.92
CA PRO A 33 4.30 -10.20 -5.59
C PRO A 33 3.23 -11.25 -5.34
N ARG A 34 2.58 -11.71 -6.39
CA ARG A 34 1.53 -12.73 -6.41
C ARG A 34 1.97 -14.09 -5.84
N LYS A 35 3.16 -14.61 -6.19
CA LYS A 35 3.65 -15.91 -5.67
C LYS A 35 4.01 -15.86 -4.18
N LEU A 36 4.52 -14.73 -3.70
CA LEU A 36 4.82 -14.55 -2.29
C LEU A 36 3.55 -14.48 -1.45
N PHE A 37 2.50 -13.88 -2.01
CA PHE A 37 1.19 -13.74 -1.38
C PHE A 37 0.42 -15.06 -1.29
N GLU A 38 0.45 -15.92 -2.30
CA GLU A 38 -0.19 -17.24 -2.26
C GLU A 38 0.34 -18.10 -1.11
N ARG A 39 1.63 -18.00 -0.80
CA ARG A 39 2.25 -18.65 0.38
C ARG A 39 1.78 -18.08 1.71
N ALA A 40 1.50 -16.77 1.78
CA ALA A 40 0.98 -16.12 2.99
C ALA A 40 -0.51 -16.42 3.19
N ARG A 41 -1.29 -16.44 2.12
CA ARG A 41 -2.74 -16.71 2.14
C ARG A 41 -3.06 -18.12 2.63
N ALA A 42 -2.26 -19.12 2.27
CA ALA A 42 -2.44 -20.52 2.70
C ALA A 42 -2.33 -20.71 4.24
N ARG A 43 -1.76 -19.74 4.97
CA ARG A 43 -1.60 -19.79 6.43
C ARG A 43 -2.70 -19.09 7.21
N PHE A 44 -3.63 -18.37 6.53
CA PHE A 44 -4.62 -17.51 7.18
C PHE A 44 -6.01 -17.63 6.53
N THR A 45 -6.58 -18.82 6.53
CA THR A 45 -8.01 -19.00 6.21
C THR A 45 -8.83 -18.81 7.47
N SER A 46 -9.52 -17.68 7.61
CA SER A 46 -10.52 -17.48 8.64
C SER A 46 -11.91 -17.84 8.12
N ARG A 47 -12.58 -18.80 8.78
CA ARG A 47 -14.00 -19.11 8.60
C ARG A 47 -14.82 -17.92 9.09
N THR A 48 -15.74 -17.45 8.28
CA THR A 48 -16.64 -16.33 8.61
C THR A 48 -17.95 -16.85 9.13
N PRO A 49 -18.40 -16.50 10.35
CA PRO A 49 -19.78 -16.76 10.80
C PRO A 49 -20.76 -15.76 10.19
N ALA A 50 -22.05 -16.16 10.08
CA ALA A 50 -23.13 -15.27 9.66
C ALA A 50 -23.36 -14.15 10.69
N LEU A 51 -23.50 -12.90 10.26
CA LEU A 51 -23.41 -11.72 11.12
C LEU A 51 -24.55 -10.70 10.92
N ALA A 52 -24.74 -9.84 11.95
CA ALA A 52 -25.75 -8.81 12.10
C ALA A 52 -25.75 -7.72 10.99
N PRO A 53 -26.86 -6.96 10.76
CA PRO A 53 -27.06 -6.05 9.60
C PRO A 53 -25.97 -4.98 9.40
N HIS A 54 -25.36 -4.47 10.48
CA HIS A 54 -24.27 -3.47 10.38
C HIS A 54 -22.96 -4.07 9.84
N PHE A 55 -22.77 -5.37 9.96
CA PHE A 55 -21.64 -6.07 9.32
C PHE A 55 -21.83 -6.19 7.80
N ASP A 56 -23.08 -6.27 7.33
CA ASP A 56 -23.37 -6.30 5.91
C ASP A 56 -23.05 -4.96 5.24
N LEU A 57 -23.31 -3.84 5.92
CA LEU A 57 -22.97 -2.51 5.42
C LEU A 57 -21.44 -2.35 5.24
N GLY A 58 -20.64 -2.75 6.24
CA GLY A 58 -19.19 -2.71 6.17
C GLY A 58 -18.66 -3.59 5.04
N ARG A 59 -19.08 -4.85 4.96
CA ARG A 59 -18.65 -5.77 3.90
C ARG A 59 -19.06 -5.32 2.50
N ARG A 60 -20.25 -4.73 2.36
CA ARG A 60 -20.70 -4.14 1.09
C ARG A 60 -19.80 -2.97 0.70
N GLY A 61 -19.44 -2.12 1.65
CA GLY A 61 -18.51 -1.00 1.42
C GLY A 61 -17.13 -1.47 1.02
N GLU A 62 -16.55 -2.45 1.71
CA GLU A 62 -15.25 -3.04 1.37
C GLU A 62 -15.22 -3.63 -0.05
N ARG A 63 -16.32 -4.31 -0.46
CA ARG A 63 -16.45 -4.83 -1.82
C ARG A 63 -16.46 -3.71 -2.85
N LEU A 64 -17.26 -2.66 -2.64
CA LEU A 64 -17.33 -1.50 -3.54
C LEU A 64 -16.00 -0.75 -3.60
N ALA A 65 -15.31 -0.60 -2.47
CA ALA A 65 -13.96 -0.03 -2.41
C ALA A 65 -12.98 -0.87 -3.23
N ALA A 66 -13.03 -2.19 -3.11
CA ALA A 66 -12.17 -3.10 -3.88
C ALA A 66 -12.45 -3.04 -5.40
N GLU A 67 -13.72 -2.96 -5.80
CA GLU A 67 -14.12 -2.78 -7.20
C GLU A 67 -13.65 -1.43 -7.74
N HIS A 68 -13.83 -0.36 -6.96
CA HIS A 68 -13.39 0.98 -7.30
C HIS A 68 -11.87 1.03 -7.52
N LEU A 69 -11.08 0.45 -6.62
CA LEU A 69 -9.61 0.40 -6.76
C LEU A 69 -9.19 -0.35 -8.02
N ARG A 70 -9.82 -1.51 -8.32
CA ARG A 70 -9.52 -2.26 -9.56
C ARG A 70 -9.83 -1.44 -10.81
N ALA A 71 -10.98 -0.75 -10.84
CA ALA A 71 -11.38 0.12 -11.95
C ALA A 71 -10.39 1.27 -12.17
N HIS A 72 -9.64 1.66 -11.11
CA HIS A 72 -8.60 2.69 -11.16
C HIS A 72 -7.18 2.13 -11.32
N GLY A 73 -7.04 0.88 -11.75
CA GLY A 73 -5.76 0.27 -12.09
C GLY A 73 -4.95 -0.28 -10.91
N PHE A 74 -5.55 -0.40 -9.72
CA PHE A 74 -4.89 -1.03 -8.58
C PHE A 74 -4.93 -2.56 -8.70
N GLU A 75 -3.81 -3.21 -8.41
CA GLU A 75 -3.74 -4.66 -8.25
C GLU A 75 -4.00 -5.03 -6.79
N LEU A 76 -5.18 -5.59 -6.50
CA LEU A 76 -5.53 -6.03 -5.14
C LEU A 76 -4.78 -7.31 -4.77
N VAL A 77 -4.15 -7.26 -3.61
CA VAL A 77 -3.32 -8.34 -3.05
C VAL A 77 -4.03 -9.06 -1.92
N ALA A 78 -4.68 -8.33 -1.03
CA ALA A 78 -5.39 -8.89 0.11
C ALA A 78 -6.59 -8.03 0.52
N SER A 79 -7.56 -8.68 1.16
CA SER A 79 -8.67 -8.04 1.87
C SER A 79 -8.81 -8.62 3.27
N ASN A 80 -9.21 -7.79 4.24
CA ASN A 80 -9.45 -8.18 5.64
C ASN A 80 -8.26 -8.96 6.24
N PHE A 81 -7.04 -8.44 6.02
CA PHE A 81 -5.83 -9.14 6.40
C PHE A 81 -5.47 -8.89 7.87
N LYS A 82 -5.64 -9.93 8.69
CA LYS A 82 -5.38 -9.90 10.13
C LYS A 82 -3.95 -10.31 10.46
N LEU A 83 -3.29 -9.50 11.29
CA LEU A 83 -1.90 -9.74 11.72
C LEU A 83 -1.74 -9.60 13.23
N ASN A 84 -0.92 -10.48 13.78
CA ASN A 84 -0.41 -10.34 15.13
C ASN A 84 0.65 -9.24 15.17
N VAL A 85 0.37 -8.13 15.84
CA VAL A 85 1.26 -6.96 15.89
C VAL A 85 2.05 -6.85 17.20
N GLY A 86 1.93 -7.84 18.09
CA GLY A 86 2.63 -7.91 19.37
C GLY A 86 1.73 -8.41 20.49
N ARG A 87 2.16 -8.15 21.73
CA ARG A 87 1.38 -8.44 22.94
C ARG A 87 1.06 -7.16 23.70
N ASN A 88 -0.06 -7.15 24.42
CA ASN A 88 -0.41 -6.06 25.32
C ASN A 88 0.34 -6.22 26.66
N ARG A 89 0.13 -5.26 27.59
CA ARG A 89 0.75 -5.30 28.92
C ARG A 89 0.38 -6.54 29.75
N ARG A 90 -0.73 -7.20 29.43
CA ARG A 90 -1.21 -8.42 30.07
C ARG A 90 -0.75 -9.69 29.36
N GLY A 91 0.17 -9.59 28.37
CA GLY A 91 0.69 -10.72 27.62
C GLY A 91 -0.23 -11.22 26.49
N ALA A 92 -1.46 -10.73 26.36
CA ALA A 92 -2.40 -11.15 25.33
C ALA A 92 -1.95 -10.68 23.93
N ILE A 93 -2.14 -11.53 22.93
CA ILE A 93 -1.83 -11.22 21.52
C ILE A 93 -2.73 -10.07 21.05
N VAL A 94 -2.12 -9.07 20.45
CA VAL A 94 -2.81 -7.96 19.81
C VAL A 94 -2.86 -8.21 18.32
N GLN A 95 -4.07 -8.30 17.77
CA GLN A 95 -4.30 -8.38 16.33
C GLN A 95 -4.77 -7.05 15.79
N ASN A 96 -4.24 -6.67 14.65
CA ASN A 96 -4.75 -5.56 13.85
C ASN A 96 -5.12 -6.07 12.45
N GLU A 97 -6.09 -5.41 11.84
CA GLU A 97 -6.59 -5.73 10.51
C GLU A 97 -6.27 -4.60 9.54
N ILE A 98 -6.03 -4.96 8.29
CA ILE A 98 -5.93 -4.06 7.15
C ILE A 98 -7.10 -4.43 6.23
N ASP A 99 -7.94 -3.46 5.92
CA ASP A 99 -9.15 -3.72 5.14
C ASP A 99 -8.79 -4.14 3.72
N LEU A 100 -7.90 -3.39 3.02
CA LEU A 100 -7.41 -3.78 1.69
C LEU A 100 -5.90 -3.51 1.58
N VAL A 101 -5.20 -4.41 0.89
CA VAL A 101 -3.81 -4.24 0.47
C VAL A 101 -3.77 -4.32 -1.05
N ALA A 102 -3.15 -3.34 -1.69
CA ALA A 102 -3.08 -3.25 -3.14
C ALA A 102 -1.75 -2.67 -3.62
N TYR A 103 -1.45 -2.85 -4.90
CA TYR A 103 -0.40 -2.11 -5.58
C TYR A 103 -1.01 -1.05 -6.51
N ASP A 104 -0.45 0.16 -6.47
CA ASP A 104 -0.63 1.21 -7.47
C ASP A 104 0.70 1.34 -8.22
N GLY A 105 0.81 0.64 -9.35
CA GLY A 105 2.08 0.41 -10.00
C GLY A 105 3.09 -0.30 -9.09
N ARG A 106 4.14 0.40 -8.65
CA ARG A 106 5.18 -0.12 -7.74
C ARG A 106 4.94 0.21 -6.26
N VAL A 107 3.94 1.01 -5.96
CA VAL A 107 3.67 1.49 -4.61
C VAL A 107 2.73 0.52 -3.90
N LEU A 108 3.15 0.00 -2.75
CA LEU A 108 2.33 -0.83 -1.88
C LEU A 108 1.38 0.06 -1.06
N CYS A 109 0.08 -0.06 -1.32
CA CYS A 109 -0.96 0.73 -0.70
C CYS A 109 -1.68 -0.08 0.39
N PHE A 110 -1.73 0.49 1.59
CA PHE A 110 -2.53 0.00 2.72
C PHE A 110 -3.76 0.88 2.83
N VAL A 111 -4.93 0.30 2.57
CA VAL A 111 -6.17 1.04 2.40
C VAL A 111 -7.13 0.73 3.55
N GLU A 112 -7.58 1.76 4.21
CA GLU A 112 -8.67 1.75 5.18
C GLU A 112 -9.98 2.08 4.47
N VAL A 113 -11.03 1.31 4.72
CA VAL A 113 -12.36 1.55 4.14
C VAL A 113 -13.31 2.11 5.18
N LYS A 114 -13.95 3.22 4.85
CA LYS A 114 -14.98 3.85 5.69
C LYS A 114 -16.32 3.86 4.98
N THR A 115 -17.24 3.04 5.48
CA THR A 115 -18.61 2.97 4.96
C THR A 115 -19.56 3.75 5.85
N ARG A 116 -20.45 4.51 5.23
CA ARG A 116 -21.50 5.31 5.89
C ARG A 116 -22.81 5.22 5.12
N ALA A 117 -23.90 5.44 5.85
CA ALA A 117 -25.24 5.56 5.24
C ALA A 117 -25.49 6.97 4.68
N SER A 118 -24.79 7.99 5.19
CA SER A 118 -24.94 9.39 4.73
C SER A 118 -23.65 10.17 4.93
N ASP A 119 -23.49 11.28 4.24
CA ASP A 119 -22.40 12.25 4.37
C ASP A 119 -22.76 13.45 5.26
N TRP A 120 -23.97 13.48 5.83
CA TRP A 120 -24.55 14.62 6.56
C TRP A 120 -23.74 15.10 7.78
N TYR A 121 -22.90 14.26 8.40
CA TYR A 121 -22.34 14.57 9.71
C TYR A 121 -20.83 14.84 9.79
N ALA A 122 -20.05 14.66 8.72
CA ALA A 122 -18.63 15.01 8.74
C ALA A 122 -17.98 14.95 7.36
N ALA A 123 -17.03 15.88 7.14
CA ALA A 123 -16.13 15.81 6.00
C ALA A 123 -15.41 14.44 5.93
N PRO A 124 -15.09 13.92 4.75
CA PRO A 124 -14.43 12.62 4.55
C PRO A 124 -13.16 12.46 5.40
N GLU A 125 -12.44 13.56 5.63
CA GLU A 125 -11.17 13.60 6.36
C GLU A 125 -11.31 13.34 7.88
N ALA A 126 -12.49 13.59 8.47
CA ALA A 126 -12.75 13.36 9.90
C ALA A 126 -12.88 11.87 10.26
N ASN A 127 -12.74 10.96 9.31
CA ASN A 127 -13.28 9.61 9.39
C ASN A 127 -12.32 8.52 9.81
N VAL A 128 -11.00 8.77 9.78
CA VAL A 128 -10.01 7.82 10.27
C VAL A 128 -9.28 8.45 11.44
N ASP A 129 -9.71 8.10 12.66
CA ASP A 129 -9.11 8.62 13.86
C ASP A 129 -7.63 8.18 14.01
N LEU A 130 -6.88 8.91 14.83
CA LEU A 130 -5.46 8.63 15.07
C LEU A 130 -5.21 7.22 15.62
N ARG A 131 -6.17 6.64 16.33
CA ARG A 131 -6.06 5.29 16.88
C ARG A 131 -6.09 4.28 15.75
N LYS A 132 -7.05 4.38 14.82
CA LYS A 132 -7.14 3.48 13.66
C LYS A 132 -5.95 3.64 12.72
N GLN A 133 -5.51 4.88 12.43
CA GLN A 133 -4.29 5.13 11.65
C GLN A 133 -3.07 4.42 12.28
N ARG A 134 -2.90 4.47 13.60
CA ARG A 134 -1.84 3.75 14.31
C ARG A 134 -1.98 2.24 14.19
N GLN A 135 -3.20 1.70 14.28
CA GLN A 135 -3.46 0.27 14.15
C GLN A 135 -3.08 -0.23 12.75
N VAL A 136 -3.55 0.44 11.70
CA VAL A 136 -3.21 0.12 10.31
C VAL A 136 -1.71 0.25 10.06
N THR A 137 -1.06 1.32 10.55
CA THR A 137 0.40 1.50 10.42
C THR A 137 1.17 0.36 11.08
N ARG A 138 0.75 -0.12 12.26
CA ARG A 138 1.38 -1.26 12.95
C ARG A 138 1.19 -2.56 12.17
N ALA A 139 -0.02 -2.79 11.63
CA ALA A 139 -0.31 -3.94 10.78
C ALA A 139 0.52 -3.90 9.49
N ALA A 140 0.59 -2.77 8.82
CA ALA A 140 1.37 -2.57 7.61
C ALA A 140 2.87 -2.85 7.82
N ARG A 141 3.44 -2.43 8.95
CA ARG A 141 4.81 -2.76 9.33
C ARG A 141 5.01 -4.26 9.56
N ALA A 142 4.05 -4.92 10.21
CA ALA A 142 4.09 -6.36 10.43
C ALA A 142 3.95 -7.12 9.09
N TYR A 143 3.04 -6.69 8.22
CA TYR A 143 2.86 -7.22 6.86
C TYR A 143 4.16 -7.15 6.05
N ARG A 144 4.79 -5.98 6.01
CA ARG A 144 6.03 -5.76 5.26
C ARG A 144 7.18 -6.60 5.81
N ARG A 145 7.30 -6.76 7.13
CA ARG A 145 8.31 -7.66 7.74
C ARG A 145 8.06 -9.10 7.37
N LEU A 146 6.81 -9.56 7.43
CA LEU A 146 6.42 -10.93 7.09
C LEU A 146 6.79 -11.31 5.66
N LEU A 147 6.68 -10.36 4.74
CA LEU A 147 6.88 -10.58 3.30
C LEU A 147 8.23 -10.06 2.76
N GLY A 148 9.12 -9.56 3.62
CA GLY A 148 10.42 -9.02 3.18
C GLY A 148 10.32 -7.70 2.40
N LEU A 149 9.25 -6.92 2.58
CA LEU A 149 8.94 -5.70 1.82
C LEU A 149 9.29 -4.40 2.56
N GLN A 150 10.28 -4.42 3.46
CA GLN A 150 10.60 -3.26 4.31
C GLN A 150 11.02 -2.02 3.52
N SER A 151 11.75 -2.21 2.42
CA SER A 151 12.24 -1.14 1.54
C SER A 151 11.27 -0.76 0.43
N ALA A 152 10.15 -1.50 0.24
CA ALA A 152 9.19 -1.19 -0.81
C ALA A 152 8.57 0.20 -0.62
N PRO A 153 8.40 0.98 -1.71
CA PRO A 153 7.61 2.20 -1.68
C PRO A 153 6.21 1.89 -1.17
N ARG A 154 5.70 2.73 -0.28
CA ARG A 154 4.42 2.48 0.37
C ARG A 154 3.61 3.75 0.59
N ARG A 155 2.31 3.57 0.70
CA ARG A 155 1.33 4.64 0.92
C ARG A 155 0.20 4.15 1.82
N TYR A 156 -0.44 5.08 2.51
CA TYR A 156 -1.62 4.83 3.31
C TYR A 156 -2.77 5.64 2.75
N ASP A 157 -3.78 4.95 2.25
CA ASP A 157 -4.94 5.53 1.59
C ASP A 157 -6.22 5.27 2.38
N VAL A 158 -7.24 6.07 2.14
CA VAL A 158 -8.59 5.85 2.66
C VAL A 158 -9.55 5.79 1.48
N VAL A 159 -10.45 4.82 1.51
CA VAL A 159 -11.61 4.81 0.62
C VAL A 159 -12.86 5.07 1.44
N THR A 160 -13.57 6.13 1.12
CA THR A 160 -14.88 6.42 1.69
C THR A 160 -15.97 5.85 0.78
N VAL A 161 -16.94 5.17 1.37
CA VAL A 161 -18.08 4.61 0.67
C VAL A 161 -19.35 5.09 1.33
N ILE A 162 -20.15 5.85 0.61
CA ILE A 162 -21.46 6.31 1.05
C ILE A 162 -22.51 5.41 0.41
N LEU A 163 -23.30 4.77 1.25
CA LEU A 163 -24.40 3.88 0.88
C LEU A 163 -25.71 4.47 1.41
N PRO A 164 -26.35 5.39 0.67
CA PRO A 164 -27.60 5.97 1.12
C PRO A 164 -28.66 4.87 1.32
N PRO A 165 -29.52 4.99 2.35
CA PRO A 165 -30.64 4.09 2.50
C PRO A 165 -31.61 4.27 1.33
N PRO A 166 -32.46 3.27 1.03
CA PRO A 166 -33.57 3.41 0.09
C PRO A 166 -34.51 4.55 0.52
N ASP A 167 -35.11 5.22 -0.47
CA ASP A 167 -36.20 6.16 -0.26
C ASP A 167 -37.50 5.44 0.22
N ALA A 168 -38.56 6.22 0.43
CA ALA A 168 -39.86 5.68 0.85
C ALA A 168 -40.47 4.70 -0.16
N GLU A 169 -40.09 4.82 -1.41
CA GLU A 169 -40.53 4.01 -2.55
C GLU A 169 -39.63 2.76 -2.74
N GLY A 170 -38.59 2.61 -1.94
CA GLY A 170 -37.64 1.48 -1.99
C GLY A 170 -36.50 1.62 -3.01
N HIS A 171 -36.33 2.78 -3.65
CA HIS A 171 -35.23 3.06 -4.58
C HIS A 171 -33.98 3.46 -3.82
N ALA A 172 -32.90 2.70 -3.97
CA ALA A 172 -31.61 3.02 -3.36
C ALA A 172 -30.80 3.92 -4.32
N PRO A 173 -30.37 5.13 -3.89
CA PRO A 173 -29.45 5.94 -4.66
C PRO A 173 -28.14 5.21 -4.92
N ALA A 174 -27.46 5.57 -6.01
CA ALA A 174 -26.17 4.97 -6.35
C ALA A 174 -25.13 5.22 -5.24
N PRO A 175 -24.30 4.21 -4.90
CA PRO A 175 -23.20 4.38 -3.98
C PRO A 175 -22.22 5.43 -4.46
N ARG A 176 -21.68 6.26 -3.54
CA ARG A 176 -20.57 7.16 -3.83
C ARG A 176 -19.30 6.58 -3.23
N VAL A 177 -18.25 6.48 -4.03
CA VAL A 177 -16.96 5.96 -3.61
C VAL A 177 -15.88 6.99 -3.93
N GLU A 178 -15.06 7.33 -2.95
CA GLU A 178 -13.98 8.29 -3.09
C GLU A 178 -12.68 7.72 -2.53
N LEU A 179 -11.58 7.88 -3.27
CA LEU A 179 -10.24 7.47 -2.88
C LEU A 179 -9.43 8.68 -2.43
N LEU A 180 -9.07 8.73 -1.15
CA LEU A 180 -8.19 9.71 -0.55
C LEU A 180 -6.77 9.12 -0.48
N ARG A 181 -5.93 9.50 -1.44
CA ARG A 181 -4.55 8.99 -1.55
C ARG A 181 -3.64 9.67 -0.52
N ASN A 182 -2.67 8.92 0.01
CA ASN A 182 -1.65 9.41 0.93
C ASN A 182 -2.23 10.15 2.15
N PHE A 183 -3.28 9.60 2.74
CA PHE A 183 -4.05 10.23 3.81
C PHE A 183 -3.25 10.45 5.09
N TRP A 184 -2.28 9.58 5.39
CA TRP A 184 -1.28 9.79 6.45
C TRP A 184 0.05 9.14 6.10
N THR A 185 1.10 9.50 6.87
CA THR A 185 2.43 8.92 6.76
C THR A 185 2.86 8.24 8.06
N GLU A 186 3.83 7.33 7.99
CA GLU A 186 4.37 6.65 9.18
C GLU A 186 5.11 7.59 10.13
N GLU A 187 5.68 8.67 9.59
CA GLU A 187 6.45 9.67 10.35
C GLU A 187 5.61 10.30 11.45
N LYS A 188 4.30 10.48 11.19
CA LYS A 188 3.33 10.98 12.19
C LYS A 188 3.35 10.18 13.50
N PHE A 189 3.76 8.91 13.47
CA PHE A 189 3.76 7.99 14.61
C PHE A 189 5.15 7.60 15.08
N ARG A 190 6.22 8.18 14.51
CA ARG A 190 7.57 8.01 15.04
C ARG A 190 7.68 8.79 16.34
N LYS A 191 8.17 8.14 17.41
CA LYS A 191 8.57 8.87 18.62
C LYS A 191 9.65 9.87 18.20
N ARG A 192 9.46 11.16 18.49
CA ARG A 192 10.54 12.14 18.38
C ARG A 192 11.68 11.62 19.25
N ARG A 193 12.82 11.34 18.64
CA ARG A 193 14.04 11.08 19.38
C ARG A 193 14.38 12.40 20.05
N TRP A 194 14.38 12.39 21.39
CA TRP A 194 14.83 13.53 22.13
C TRP A 194 16.31 13.69 21.84
N GLU A 195 16.73 14.79 21.23
CA GLU A 195 18.12 15.19 21.09
C GLU A 195 18.40 16.14 22.24
N PRO A 196 19.30 15.81 23.19
CA PRO A 196 19.75 16.76 24.19
C PRO A 196 20.47 17.91 23.46
N LYS A 197 20.09 19.15 23.83
CA LYS A 197 20.81 20.36 23.39
C LYS A 197 22.15 20.41 24.07
#